data_92243173061f06d01079da4d1851cf2b
#
_entry.id   92243173061f06d01079da4d1851cf2b
#
_cell.length_a   1.000
_cell.length_b   1.000
_cell.length_c   1.000
_cell.angle_alpha   90.00
_cell.angle_beta   90.00
_cell.angle_gamma   90.00
#
_symmetry.space_group_name_H-M   'P 1'
#
loop_
_entity.id
_entity.type
_entity.pdbx_description
1 polymer ?
#
loop_
_entity_poly.entity_id
_entity_poly.type
_entity_poly.pdbx_seq_one_letter_code
_entity_poly.pdbx_strand_id
1 'polypeptide(L)'
;MKAVIQRVSRGKVTIDGRIHGEIGRGFVVLLGVAKDDTGEDMDYLVKKISGLRVFEDGEGKMNLGLKDVNGELLIISQFTLFANTKKGNRPSFIDAGLPEPSKAFYLDFIQAFRNLGFTVAEGEFGADMAVELVNDGPVTIIIDSKNK
;
A
#
# COMPACT_ATOMS: atom_id res chain seq x y z
N MET A 1 2.84 4.86 -10.63
CA MET A 1 2.19 4.23 -9.46
C MET A 1 3.00 4.53 -8.21
N LYS A 2 2.34 4.91 -7.15
CA LYS A 2 3.00 5.23 -5.88
C LYS A 2 2.46 4.36 -4.77
N ALA A 3 3.34 3.95 -3.87
CA ALA A 3 2.95 3.25 -2.67
C ALA A 3 3.58 3.94 -1.45
N VAL A 4 2.79 4.09 -0.41
CA VAL A 4 3.28 4.46 0.91
C VAL A 4 3.16 3.23 1.78
N ILE A 5 4.29 2.73 2.24
CA ILE A 5 4.40 1.48 3.01
C ILE A 5 4.72 1.85 4.46
N GLN A 6 3.89 1.39 5.38
CA GLN A 6 4.15 1.56 6.81
C GLN A 6 4.28 0.19 7.47
N ARG A 7 5.40 0.00 8.17
CA ARG A 7 5.60 -1.20 8.96
C ARG A 7 4.72 -1.12 10.21
N VAL A 8 3.92 -2.15 10.44
CA VAL A 8 2.92 -2.13 11.51
C VAL A 8 3.01 -3.36 12.41
N SER A 9 2.61 -3.19 13.67
CA SER A 9 2.32 -4.32 14.56
C SER A 9 0.88 -4.80 14.38
N ARG A 10 0.00 -3.92 13.91
CA ARG A 10 -1.39 -4.22 13.57
C ARG A 10 -1.96 -3.12 12.69
N GLY A 11 -2.97 -3.47 11.89
CA GLY A 11 -3.73 -2.52 11.10
C GLY A 11 -5.12 -3.05 10.82
N LYS A 12 -6.08 -2.14 10.64
CA LYS A 12 -7.44 -2.52 10.27
C LYS A 12 -8.11 -1.42 9.48
N VAL A 13 -9.08 -1.80 8.66
CA VAL A 13 -9.93 -0.88 7.92
C VAL A 13 -11.39 -1.14 8.30
N THR A 14 -12.08 -0.06 8.62
CA THR A 14 -13.50 -0.07 9.00
C THR A 14 -14.31 0.66 7.94
N ILE A 15 -15.41 0.07 7.51
CA ILE A 15 -16.34 0.64 6.53
C ILE A 15 -17.75 0.54 7.13
N ASP A 16 -18.46 1.67 7.18
CA ASP A 16 -19.82 1.74 7.74
C ASP A 16 -19.91 1.15 9.16
N GLY A 17 -18.90 1.44 9.98
CA GLY A 17 -18.84 0.99 11.38
C GLY A 17 -18.47 -0.48 11.58
N ARG A 18 -18.12 -1.19 10.49
CA ARG A 18 -17.74 -2.61 10.55
C ARG A 18 -16.31 -2.82 10.11
N ILE A 19 -15.60 -3.72 10.79
CA ILE A 19 -14.25 -4.11 10.36
C ILE A 19 -14.36 -4.88 9.05
N HIS A 20 -13.74 -4.32 8.01
CA HIS A 20 -13.73 -4.91 6.66
C HIS A 20 -12.51 -5.80 6.45
N GLY A 21 -11.37 -5.42 7.00
CA GLY A 21 -10.13 -6.18 6.93
C GLY A 21 -9.21 -5.82 8.09
N GLU A 22 -8.38 -6.76 8.50
CA GLU A 22 -7.51 -6.61 9.66
C GLU A 22 -6.27 -7.48 9.50
N ILE A 23 -5.12 -6.95 9.94
CA ILE A 23 -3.86 -7.68 9.94
C ILE A 23 -3.13 -7.50 11.27
N GLY A 24 -2.25 -8.46 11.58
CA GLY A 24 -1.24 -8.31 12.61
C GLY A 24 0.02 -7.65 12.06
N ARG A 25 1.18 -8.20 12.39
CA ARG A 25 2.48 -7.69 11.96
C ARG A 25 2.60 -7.73 10.44
N GLY A 26 3.09 -6.66 9.87
CA GLY A 26 3.33 -6.59 8.43
C GLY A 26 3.36 -5.17 7.91
N PHE A 27 2.71 -4.94 6.76
CA PHE A 27 2.63 -3.64 6.13
C PHE A 27 1.18 -3.19 5.93
N VAL A 28 0.93 -1.92 6.22
CA VAL A 28 -0.18 -1.19 5.61
C VAL A 28 0.38 -0.48 4.38
N VAL A 29 -0.21 -0.73 3.23
CA VAL A 29 0.21 -0.17 1.94
C VAL A 29 -0.90 0.71 1.39
N LEU A 30 -0.60 2.00 1.21
CA LEU A 30 -1.48 2.93 0.51
C LEU A 30 -1.04 2.96 -0.95
N LEU A 31 -1.93 2.63 -1.88
CA LEU A 31 -1.61 2.52 -3.30
C LEU A 31 -2.32 3.61 -4.11
N GLY A 32 -1.55 4.43 -4.81
CA GLY A 32 -2.06 5.39 -5.79
C GLY A 32 -1.72 4.98 -7.20
N VAL A 33 -2.70 5.02 -8.09
CA VAL A 33 -2.54 4.71 -9.51
C VAL A 33 -2.60 6.01 -10.31
N ALA A 34 -1.60 6.22 -11.20
CA ALA A 34 -1.57 7.36 -12.09
C ALA A 34 -2.27 7.04 -13.42
N LYS A 35 -2.70 8.08 -14.13
CA LYS A 35 -3.41 7.94 -15.40
C LYS A 35 -2.59 7.27 -16.50
N ASP A 36 -1.26 7.31 -16.41
CA ASP A 36 -0.35 6.73 -17.41
C ASP A 36 0.35 5.44 -16.93
N ASP A 37 -0.11 4.86 -15.83
CA ASP A 37 0.46 3.63 -15.32
C ASP A 37 0.15 2.42 -16.21
N THR A 38 1.11 1.50 -16.26
CA THR A 38 1.01 0.22 -16.97
C THR A 38 1.28 -0.94 -16.02
N GLY A 39 1.16 -2.16 -16.52
CA GLY A 39 1.51 -3.36 -15.74
C GLY A 39 2.95 -3.38 -15.25
N GLU A 40 3.87 -2.73 -15.97
CA GLU A 40 5.28 -2.63 -15.53
C GLU A 40 5.40 -1.83 -14.23
N ASP A 41 4.62 -0.76 -14.08
CA ASP A 41 4.58 0.03 -12.86
C ASP A 41 4.11 -0.82 -11.67
N MET A 42 3.05 -1.59 -11.87
CA MET A 42 2.53 -2.49 -10.85
C MET A 42 3.55 -3.56 -10.47
N ASP A 43 4.14 -4.23 -11.46
CA ASP A 43 5.12 -5.30 -11.25
C ASP A 43 6.34 -4.79 -10.49
N TYR A 44 6.79 -3.59 -10.81
CA TYR A 44 7.89 -2.94 -10.11
C TYR A 44 7.59 -2.76 -8.61
N LEU A 45 6.40 -2.23 -8.28
CA LEU A 45 6.01 -2.03 -6.87
C LEU A 45 5.85 -3.36 -6.14
N VAL A 46 5.23 -4.35 -6.76
CA VAL A 46 5.06 -5.68 -6.15
C VAL A 46 6.42 -6.28 -5.82
N LYS A 47 7.35 -6.23 -6.76
CA LYS A 47 8.71 -6.75 -6.56
C LYS A 47 9.43 -6.02 -5.43
N LYS A 48 9.38 -4.70 -5.40
CA LYS A 48 10.06 -3.90 -4.39
C LYS A 48 9.47 -4.11 -3.00
N ILE A 49 8.16 -4.10 -2.89
CA ILE A 49 7.49 -4.25 -1.59
C ILE A 49 7.67 -5.67 -1.03
N SER A 50 7.51 -6.69 -1.88
CA SER A 50 7.66 -8.08 -1.43
C SER A 50 9.08 -8.43 -0.99
N GLY A 51 10.08 -7.72 -1.52
CA GLY A 51 11.48 -7.92 -1.17
C GLY A 51 12.06 -6.91 -0.17
N LEU A 52 11.26 -5.97 0.30
CA LEU A 52 11.72 -4.90 1.18
C LEU A 52 12.16 -5.45 2.54
N ARG A 53 13.40 -5.14 2.93
CA ARG A 53 14.05 -5.72 4.12
C ARG A 53 14.10 -4.68 5.24
N VAL A 54 12.97 -4.51 5.93
CA VAL A 54 12.79 -3.47 6.97
C VAL A 54 12.39 -4.03 8.33
N PHE A 55 12.38 -5.35 8.48
CA PHE A 55 12.16 -5.97 9.77
C PHE A 55 13.50 -6.29 10.42
N GLU A 56 13.57 -6.12 11.74
CA GLU A 56 14.80 -6.31 12.47
C GLU A 56 15.16 -7.81 12.59
N ASP A 57 16.44 -8.09 12.38
CA ASP A 57 17.01 -9.43 12.61
C ASP A 57 17.41 -9.60 14.09
N GLY A 58 18.05 -10.73 14.41
CA GLY A 58 18.49 -11.02 15.77
C GLY A 58 19.55 -10.05 16.31
N GLU A 59 20.14 -9.21 15.45
CA GLU A 59 21.12 -8.20 15.83
C GLU A 59 20.53 -6.78 15.87
N GLY A 60 19.20 -6.66 15.69
CA GLY A 60 18.51 -5.38 15.68
C GLY A 60 18.67 -4.56 14.41
N LYS A 61 19.12 -5.18 13.31
CA LYS A 61 19.32 -4.50 12.03
C LYS A 61 18.15 -4.78 11.09
N MET A 62 17.76 -3.79 10.31
CA MET A 62 16.76 -3.93 9.24
C MET A 62 17.30 -4.83 8.13
N ASN A 63 17.00 -6.10 8.20
CA ASN A 63 17.57 -7.12 7.32
C ASN A 63 16.55 -8.15 6.83
N LEU A 64 15.46 -8.32 7.54
CA LEU A 64 14.45 -9.33 7.22
C LEU A 64 13.32 -8.73 6.38
N GLY A 65 12.83 -9.53 5.45
CA GLY A 65 11.68 -9.18 4.64
C GLY A 65 10.37 -9.70 5.24
N LEU A 66 9.28 -9.36 4.57
CA LEU A 66 7.93 -9.71 5.01
C LEU A 66 7.75 -11.23 5.16
N LYS A 67 8.32 -12.02 4.25
CA LYS A 67 8.28 -13.48 4.30
C LYS A 67 8.98 -14.05 5.53
N ASP A 68 10.12 -13.48 5.88
CA ASP A 68 10.93 -13.96 7.00
C ASP A 68 10.21 -13.86 8.35
N VAL A 69 9.29 -12.92 8.47
CA VAL A 69 8.54 -12.65 9.70
C VAL A 69 7.08 -13.11 9.62
N ASN A 70 6.70 -13.81 8.57
CA ASN A 70 5.32 -14.22 8.30
C ASN A 70 4.37 -13.02 8.34
N GLY A 71 4.81 -11.89 7.79
CA GLY A 71 4.04 -10.66 7.80
C GLY A 71 2.86 -10.71 6.84
N GLU A 72 1.89 -9.87 7.15
CA GLU A 72 0.65 -9.74 6.39
C GLU A 72 0.60 -8.35 5.73
N LEU A 73 -0.29 -8.18 4.76
CA LEU A 73 -0.47 -6.91 4.07
C LEU A 73 -1.93 -6.44 4.21
N LEU A 74 -2.10 -5.16 4.51
CA LEU A 74 -3.38 -4.47 4.36
C LEU A 74 -3.20 -3.43 3.26
N ILE A 75 -3.87 -3.63 2.12
CA ILE A 75 -3.68 -2.78 0.93
C ILE A 75 -4.91 -1.91 0.74
N ILE A 76 -4.69 -0.59 0.74
CA ILE A 76 -5.73 0.43 0.66
C ILE A 76 -5.49 1.28 -0.58
N SER A 77 -6.54 1.48 -1.38
CA SER A 77 -6.49 2.39 -2.51
C SER A 77 -6.49 3.84 -2.01
N GLN A 78 -5.58 4.67 -2.54
CA GLN A 78 -5.36 6.04 -2.10
C GLN A 78 -5.00 6.95 -3.29
N PHE A 79 -6.01 7.38 -4.06
CA PHE A 79 -5.76 8.24 -5.22
C PHE A 79 -5.18 9.60 -4.83
N THR A 80 -5.42 10.04 -3.60
CA THR A 80 -4.92 11.32 -3.09
C THR A 80 -3.39 11.39 -2.99
N LEU A 81 -2.68 10.29 -3.18
CA LEU A 81 -1.22 10.29 -3.33
C LEU A 81 -0.78 11.08 -4.57
N PHE A 82 -1.69 11.30 -5.52
CA PHE A 82 -1.46 12.13 -6.71
C PHE A 82 -2.04 13.54 -6.56
N ALA A 83 -2.12 14.03 -5.33
CA ALA A 83 -2.51 15.41 -5.08
C ALA A 83 -1.46 16.40 -5.61
N ASN A 84 -1.90 17.42 -6.31
CA ASN A 84 -1.07 18.55 -6.73
C ASN A 84 -1.53 19.80 -5.99
N THR A 85 -0.63 20.37 -5.20
CA THR A 85 -0.92 21.52 -4.36
C THR A 85 -0.20 22.79 -4.83
N LYS A 86 0.30 22.80 -6.07
CA LYS A 86 1.07 23.96 -6.60
C LYS A 86 0.25 25.24 -6.68
N LYS A 87 -1.06 25.13 -6.95
CA LYS A 87 -1.93 26.28 -7.14
C LYS A 87 -2.96 26.37 -6.02
N GLY A 88 -2.57 27.03 -4.93
CA GLY A 88 -3.46 27.26 -3.80
C GLY A 88 -3.64 26.04 -2.88
N ASN A 89 -4.63 26.13 -2.02
CA ASN A 89 -4.82 25.16 -0.93
C ASN A 89 -5.77 24.01 -1.25
N ARG A 90 -6.51 24.12 -2.36
CA ARG A 90 -7.36 23.03 -2.83
C ARG A 90 -6.55 22.12 -3.73
N PRO A 91 -6.29 20.85 -3.34
CA PRO A 91 -5.49 19.97 -4.17
C PRO A 91 -6.21 19.60 -5.47
N SER A 92 -5.43 19.48 -6.55
CA SER A 92 -5.89 18.94 -7.82
C SER A 92 -5.49 17.46 -7.89
N PHE A 93 -6.37 16.62 -8.45
CA PHE A 93 -6.12 15.19 -8.61
C PHE A 93 -6.08 14.80 -10.10
N ILE A 94 -5.74 15.74 -10.96
CA ILE A 94 -5.73 15.53 -12.42
C ILE A 94 -4.76 14.41 -12.84
N ASP A 95 -3.72 14.16 -12.05
CA ASP A 95 -2.72 13.12 -12.37
C ASP A 95 -3.14 11.73 -11.89
N ALA A 96 -4.18 11.63 -11.09
CA ALA A 96 -4.69 10.34 -10.64
C ALA A 96 -5.37 9.60 -11.80
N GLY A 97 -5.26 8.28 -11.81
CA GLY A 97 -5.93 7.43 -12.79
C GLY A 97 -7.45 7.50 -12.67
N LEU A 98 -8.13 7.20 -13.78
CA LEU A 98 -9.59 7.09 -13.77
C LEU A 98 -10.05 5.93 -12.88
N PRO A 99 -11.25 6.01 -12.28
CA PRO A 99 -11.71 4.99 -11.32
C PRO A 99 -11.66 3.55 -11.81
N GLU A 100 -12.18 3.26 -13.01
CA GLU A 100 -12.24 1.87 -13.49
C GLU A 100 -10.88 1.22 -13.69
N PRO A 101 -9.93 1.81 -14.46
CA PRO A 101 -8.61 1.21 -14.58
C PRO A 101 -7.85 1.18 -13.27
N SER A 102 -8.03 2.19 -12.41
CA SER A 102 -7.39 2.23 -11.09
C SER A 102 -7.88 1.08 -10.20
N LYS A 103 -9.18 0.81 -10.22
CA LYS A 103 -9.76 -0.33 -9.49
C LYS A 103 -9.19 -1.65 -9.98
N ALA A 104 -9.07 -1.82 -11.30
CA ALA A 104 -8.49 -3.03 -11.88
C ALA A 104 -7.05 -3.24 -11.42
N PHE A 105 -6.21 -2.21 -11.47
CA PHE A 105 -4.84 -2.27 -10.95
C PHE A 105 -4.80 -2.59 -9.46
N TYR A 106 -5.67 -1.98 -8.67
CA TYR A 106 -5.75 -2.23 -7.24
C TYR A 106 -6.04 -3.72 -6.94
N LEU A 107 -7.03 -4.31 -7.62
CA LEU A 107 -7.38 -5.71 -7.45
C LEU A 107 -6.26 -6.64 -7.94
N ASP A 108 -5.64 -6.33 -9.07
CA ASP A 108 -4.51 -7.11 -9.60
C ASP A 108 -3.30 -7.04 -8.68
N PHE A 109 -3.05 -5.88 -8.09
CA PHE A 109 -1.98 -5.68 -7.12
C PHE A 109 -2.15 -6.58 -5.89
N ILE A 110 -3.37 -6.62 -5.35
CA ILE A 110 -3.72 -7.51 -4.23
C ILE A 110 -3.50 -8.97 -4.62
N GLN A 111 -4.00 -9.35 -5.80
CA GLN A 111 -3.89 -10.72 -6.28
C GLN A 111 -2.43 -11.14 -6.49
N ALA A 112 -1.59 -10.21 -6.95
CA ALA A 112 -0.15 -10.47 -7.13
C ALA A 112 0.52 -10.88 -5.82
N PHE A 113 0.20 -10.20 -4.71
CA PHE A 113 0.73 -10.57 -3.39
C PHE A 113 0.16 -11.90 -2.90
N ARG A 114 -1.12 -12.17 -3.13
CA ARG A 114 -1.71 -13.46 -2.79
C ARG A 114 -1.06 -14.60 -3.56
N ASN A 115 -0.74 -14.38 -4.83
CA ASN A 115 -0.03 -15.36 -5.67
C ASN A 115 1.39 -15.64 -5.16
N LEU A 116 2.01 -14.67 -4.49
CA LEU A 116 3.32 -14.86 -3.85
C LEU A 116 3.23 -15.58 -2.49
N GLY A 117 2.01 -15.90 -2.04
CA GLY A 117 1.78 -16.64 -0.80
C GLY A 117 1.53 -15.78 0.42
N PHE A 118 1.37 -14.46 0.27
CA PHE A 118 1.08 -13.59 1.39
C PHE A 118 -0.41 -13.57 1.76
N THR A 119 -0.69 -13.38 3.03
CA THR A 119 -2.04 -13.07 3.52
C THR A 119 -2.30 -11.59 3.31
N VAL A 120 -3.34 -11.27 2.56
CA VAL A 120 -3.69 -9.89 2.22
C VAL A 120 -5.12 -9.58 2.65
N ALA A 121 -5.25 -8.55 3.47
CA ALA A 121 -6.54 -7.90 3.75
C ALA A 121 -6.68 -6.67 2.86
N GLU A 122 -7.89 -6.31 2.52
CA GLU A 122 -8.17 -5.21 1.61
C GLU A 122 -9.28 -4.30 2.13
N GLY A 123 -9.30 -3.06 1.64
CA GLY A 123 -10.43 -2.18 1.78
C GLY A 123 -11.43 -2.39 0.64
N GLU A 124 -12.27 -1.40 0.41
CA GLU A 124 -13.20 -1.38 -0.72
C GLU A 124 -12.88 -0.14 -1.57
N PHE A 125 -12.59 -0.37 -2.85
CA PHE A 125 -12.25 0.73 -3.76
C PHE A 125 -13.40 1.75 -3.83
N GLY A 126 -13.08 3.01 -3.60
CA GLY A 126 -14.04 4.10 -3.67
C GLY A 126 -14.91 4.30 -2.42
N ALA A 127 -14.79 3.46 -1.41
CA ALA A 127 -15.55 3.62 -0.17
C ALA A 127 -14.88 4.61 0.78
N ASP A 128 -15.67 5.19 1.68
CA ASP A 128 -15.15 5.89 2.84
C ASP A 128 -14.64 4.86 3.84
N MET A 129 -13.38 4.99 4.23
CA MET A 129 -12.72 4.01 5.08
C MET A 129 -12.04 4.69 6.26
N ALA A 130 -12.18 4.10 7.44
CA ALA A 130 -11.36 4.47 8.60
C ALA A 130 -10.21 3.45 8.69
N VAL A 131 -8.99 3.91 8.49
CA VAL A 131 -7.80 3.07 8.52
C VAL A 131 -7.05 3.34 9.81
N GLU A 132 -6.95 2.31 10.65
CA GLU A 132 -6.22 2.38 11.92
C GLU A 132 -4.98 1.50 11.83
N LEU A 133 -3.88 2.00 12.35
CA LEU A 133 -2.64 1.23 12.36
C LEU A 133 -1.74 1.65 13.52
N VAL A 134 -0.87 0.76 13.92
CA VAL A 134 0.24 1.09 14.79
C VAL A 134 1.51 1.02 13.95
N ASN A 135 2.06 2.19 13.62
CA ASN A 135 3.31 2.28 12.86
C ASN A 135 4.47 1.96 13.81
N ASP A 136 5.03 0.78 13.60
CA ASP A 136 6.07 0.24 14.46
C ASP A 136 7.44 0.75 14.01
N GLY A 137 8.02 1.59 14.84
CA GLY A 137 9.34 2.14 14.58
C GLY A 137 9.47 3.62 14.94
N PRO A 138 8.85 4.59 14.25
CA PRO A 138 8.06 4.45 13.02
C PRO A 138 8.91 4.12 11.81
N VAL A 139 8.33 3.40 10.86
CA VAL A 139 8.95 3.12 9.56
C VAL A 139 7.92 3.37 8.47
N THR A 140 8.19 4.37 7.63
CA THR A 140 7.33 4.75 6.50
C THR A 140 8.21 4.95 5.28
N ILE A 141 7.90 4.25 4.20
CA ILE A 141 8.69 4.26 2.97
C ILE A 141 7.79 4.57 1.80
N ILE A 142 8.24 5.45 0.92
CA ILE A 142 7.54 5.81 -0.31
C ILE A 142 8.30 5.21 -1.48
N ILE A 143 7.58 4.48 -2.35
CA ILE A 143 8.13 3.95 -3.58
C ILE A 143 7.29 4.48 -4.75
N ASP A 144 7.96 5.06 -5.73
CA ASP A 144 7.33 5.62 -6.93
C ASP A 144 7.91 4.92 -8.16
N SER A 145 7.07 4.27 -8.96
CA SER A 145 7.52 3.54 -10.15
C SER A 145 8.09 4.46 -11.23
N LYS A 146 7.75 5.74 -11.22
CA LYS A 146 8.24 6.73 -12.18
C LYS A 146 9.50 7.47 -11.70
N ASN A 147 9.90 7.23 -10.48
CA ASN A 147 11.08 7.88 -9.88
C ASN A 147 11.87 6.83 -9.08
N LYS A 148 12.36 5.86 -9.81
CA LYS A 148 13.10 4.71 -9.29
C LYS A 148 14.44 5.08 -8.65
#